data_31cec436e23ff8d0857c08ef78ee150c
#
_entry.id   31cec436e23ff8d0857c08ef78ee150c
#
_cell.length_a   1.000
_cell.length_b   1.000
_cell.length_c   1.000
_cell.angle_alpha   90.00
_cell.angle_beta   90.00
_cell.angle_gamma   90.00
#
_symmetry.space_group_name_H-M   'P 1'
#
loop_
_entity.id
_entity.type
_entity.pdbx_description
1 polymer ?
#
loop_
_entity_poly.entity_id
_entity_poly.type
_entity_poly.pdbx_seq_one_letter_code
_entity_poly.pdbx_strand_id
1 'polypeptide(L)'
;ELPFYTTAMIDLSVWIRSNLLFLFFSIFSTILFLWSLSLTDRGSLIKDKILLKIPIFGKIIDQGALSKFSKTFGILIGAGVSVLDAMNLISKVVDNRVFEIAVNKASKQIENGVNISQALKNTEQFPPIMIQLLKTGEETGEIDNLALKASDFYTKQVNSIVDRLTSLIEPLLIVAVGVVIGIIVIVTYLPIFSFGTEMMQNT
;
A
#
# COMPACT_ATOMS: atom_id res chain seq x y z
N GLU A 1 25.46 -40.51 -13.34
CA GLU A 1 24.29 -39.68 -13.73
C GLU A 1 24.04 -38.64 -12.65
N LEU A 2 23.94 -37.37 -13.06
CA LEU A 2 23.70 -36.29 -12.09
C LEU A 2 22.29 -36.42 -11.50
N PRO A 3 22.09 -36.15 -10.21
CA PRO A 3 20.76 -36.18 -9.58
C PRO A 3 19.81 -35.21 -10.28
N PHE A 4 18.53 -35.61 -10.39
CA PHE A 4 17.47 -34.82 -11.03
C PHE A 4 17.44 -33.35 -10.61
N TYR A 5 17.73 -33.06 -9.34
CA TYR A 5 17.76 -31.68 -8.81
C TYR A 5 18.88 -30.84 -9.42
N THR A 6 20.03 -31.46 -9.70
CA THR A 6 21.19 -30.78 -10.29
C THR A 6 20.94 -30.46 -11.77
N THR A 7 20.36 -31.38 -12.52
CA THR A 7 19.97 -31.15 -13.92
C THR A 7 18.90 -30.06 -14.01
N ALA A 8 17.88 -30.09 -13.17
CA ALA A 8 16.84 -29.06 -13.14
C ALA A 8 17.39 -27.66 -12.82
N MET A 9 18.35 -27.54 -11.89
CA MET A 9 19.01 -26.25 -11.60
C MET A 9 19.89 -25.76 -12.76
N ILE A 10 20.61 -26.65 -13.41
CA ILE A 10 21.43 -26.32 -14.59
C ILE A 10 20.52 -25.84 -15.72
N ASP A 11 19.46 -26.58 -16.03
CA ASP A 11 18.51 -26.24 -17.08
C ASP A 11 17.80 -24.89 -16.80
N LEU A 12 17.41 -24.63 -15.55
CA LEU A 12 16.85 -23.33 -15.14
C LEU A 12 17.86 -22.20 -15.33
N SER A 13 19.12 -22.41 -14.95
CA SER A 13 20.15 -21.39 -15.08
C SER A 13 20.50 -21.09 -16.53
N VAL A 14 20.55 -22.13 -17.39
CA VAL A 14 20.75 -21.99 -18.82
C VAL A 14 19.57 -21.28 -19.47
N TRP A 15 18.34 -21.66 -19.11
CA TRP A 15 17.12 -21.01 -19.62
C TRP A 15 17.06 -19.52 -19.25
N ILE A 16 17.36 -19.17 -17.99
CA ILE A 16 17.42 -17.78 -17.55
C ILE A 16 18.48 -17.00 -18.33
N ARG A 17 19.69 -17.56 -18.50
CA ARG A 17 20.77 -16.90 -19.25
C ARG A 17 20.42 -16.70 -20.72
N SER A 18 19.83 -17.70 -21.37
CA SER A 18 19.45 -17.61 -22.78
C SER A 18 18.30 -16.66 -23.03
N ASN A 19 17.44 -16.41 -22.02
CA ASN A 19 16.26 -15.55 -22.14
C ASN A 19 16.36 -14.24 -21.33
N LEU A 20 17.53 -13.86 -20.83
CA LEU A 20 17.73 -12.67 -19.97
C LEU A 20 17.21 -11.39 -20.63
N LEU A 21 17.51 -11.17 -21.91
CA LEU A 21 17.01 -9.99 -22.65
C LEU A 21 15.49 -10.03 -22.82
N PHE A 22 14.94 -11.20 -23.15
CA PHE A 22 13.49 -11.36 -23.29
C PHE A 22 12.76 -11.12 -21.95
N LEU A 23 13.29 -11.66 -20.84
CA LEU A 23 12.76 -11.43 -19.49
C LEU A 23 12.83 -9.95 -19.11
N PHE A 24 13.96 -9.30 -19.40
CA PHE A 24 14.12 -7.87 -19.12
C PHE A 24 13.12 -7.02 -19.92
N PHE A 25 13.00 -7.24 -21.22
CA PHE A 25 12.05 -6.53 -22.07
C PHE A 25 10.59 -6.84 -21.71
N SER A 26 10.27 -8.07 -21.34
CA SER A 26 8.93 -8.46 -20.90
C SER A 26 8.52 -7.76 -19.60
N ILE A 27 9.41 -7.76 -18.59
CA ILE A 27 9.17 -7.05 -17.32
C ILE A 27 9.05 -5.55 -17.58
N PHE A 28 9.96 -4.98 -18.36
CA PHE A 28 9.95 -3.55 -18.69
C PHE A 28 8.69 -3.13 -19.44
N SER A 29 8.27 -3.92 -20.43
CA SER A 29 7.03 -3.70 -21.18
C SER A 29 5.79 -3.79 -20.29
N THR A 30 5.76 -4.76 -19.39
CA THR A 30 4.66 -4.92 -18.42
C THR A 30 4.57 -3.72 -17.47
N ILE A 31 5.71 -3.25 -16.95
CA ILE A 31 5.77 -2.06 -16.09
C ILE A 31 5.29 -0.81 -16.84
N LEU A 32 5.77 -0.60 -18.08
CA LEU A 32 5.34 0.51 -18.94
C LEU A 32 3.84 0.45 -19.25
N PHE A 33 3.32 -0.73 -19.54
CA PHE A 33 1.90 -0.92 -19.80
C PHE A 33 1.04 -0.59 -18.58
N LEU A 34 1.41 -1.09 -17.41
CA LEU A 34 0.72 -0.79 -16.14
C LEU A 34 0.82 0.71 -15.79
N TRP A 35 1.97 1.32 -16.05
CA TRP A 35 2.17 2.76 -15.84
C TRP A 35 1.31 3.59 -16.80
N SER A 36 1.26 3.22 -18.07
CA SER A 36 0.39 3.87 -19.08
C SER A 36 -1.09 3.78 -18.72
N LEU A 37 -1.55 2.62 -18.25
CA LEU A 37 -2.92 2.45 -17.76
C LEU A 37 -3.24 3.37 -16.57
N SER A 38 -2.27 3.58 -15.68
CA SER A 38 -2.45 4.43 -14.48
C SER A 38 -2.55 5.93 -14.81
N LEU A 39 -2.18 6.37 -16.00
CA LEU A 39 -2.33 7.76 -16.47
C LEU A 39 -3.75 8.09 -16.93
N THR A 40 -4.57 7.08 -17.17
CA THR A 40 -5.96 7.28 -17.58
C THR A 40 -6.86 7.40 -16.34
N ASP A 41 -7.85 8.29 -16.34
CA ASP A 41 -8.78 8.49 -15.21
C ASP A 41 -9.44 7.19 -14.73
N ARG A 42 -9.84 6.31 -15.66
CA ARG A 42 -10.42 5.00 -15.32
C ARG A 42 -9.36 4.03 -14.76
N GLY A 43 -8.17 4.03 -15.32
CA GLY A 43 -7.07 3.17 -14.88
C GLY A 43 -6.56 3.57 -13.49
N SER A 44 -6.42 4.87 -13.22
CA SER A 44 -6.09 5.41 -11.92
C SER A 44 -7.11 4.98 -10.85
N LEU A 45 -8.40 5.09 -11.16
CA LEU A 45 -9.47 4.68 -10.24
C LEU A 45 -9.43 3.17 -9.94
N ILE A 46 -9.20 2.33 -10.97
CA ILE A 46 -9.12 0.87 -10.80
C ILE A 46 -7.91 0.51 -9.96
N LYS A 47 -6.74 1.10 -10.28
CA LYS A 47 -5.50 0.93 -9.51
C LYS A 47 -5.73 1.28 -8.04
N ASP A 48 -6.28 2.45 -7.74
CA ASP A 48 -6.47 2.93 -6.39
C ASP A 48 -7.51 2.08 -5.62
N LYS A 49 -8.57 1.62 -6.28
CA LYS A 49 -9.51 0.64 -5.69
C LYS A 49 -8.84 -0.69 -5.35
N ILE A 50 -7.96 -1.19 -6.21
CA ILE A 50 -7.23 -2.44 -5.96
C ILE A 50 -6.26 -2.24 -4.79
N LEU A 51 -5.51 -1.13 -4.79
CA LEU A 51 -4.56 -0.81 -3.71
C LEU A 51 -5.25 -0.74 -2.34
N LEU A 52 -6.43 -0.14 -2.27
CA LEU A 52 -7.23 -0.10 -1.03
C LEU A 52 -7.70 -1.48 -0.54
N LYS A 53 -7.79 -2.48 -1.44
CA LYS A 53 -8.19 -3.86 -1.08
C LYS A 53 -7.03 -4.73 -0.64
N ILE A 54 -5.78 -4.33 -0.89
CA ILE A 54 -4.60 -5.10 -0.48
C ILE A 54 -4.49 -5.05 1.06
N PRO A 55 -4.45 -6.21 1.75
CA PRO A 55 -4.30 -6.22 3.18
C PRO A 55 -3.00 -5.49 3.57
N ILE A 56 -3.02 -4.73 4.67
CA ILE A 56 -1.94 -3.90 5.20
C ILE A 56 -1.71 -2.62 4.37
N PHE A 57 -1.34 -2.70 3.08
CA PHE A 57 -1.11 -1.53 2.22
C PHE A 57 -2.38 -0.70 2.04
N GLY A 58 -3.53 -1.34 1.84
CA GLY A 58 -4.80 -0.63 1.73
C GLY A 58 -5.13 0.17 2.98
N LYS A 59 -4.85 -0.38 4.17
CA LYS A 59 -5.04 0.34 5.43
C LYS A 59 -4.12 1.55 5.57
N ILE A 60 -2.86 1.45 5.12
CA ILE A 60 -1.92 2.58 5.14
C ILE A 60 -2.42 3.70 4.22
N ILE A 61 -2.84 3.36 3.01
CA ILE A 61 -3.34 4.32 2.03
C ILE A 61 -4.64 4.98 2.54
N ASP A 62 -5.56 4.19 3.06
CA ASP A 62 -6.84 4.65 3.61
C ASP A 62 -6.62 5.61 4.78
N GLN A 63 -5.89 5.19 5.82
CA GLN A 63 -5.58 6.01 6.98
C GLN A 63 -4.74 7.25 6.62
N GLY A 64 -3.81 7.12 5.66
CA GLY A 64 -3.02 8.21 5.12
C GLY A 64 -3.88 9.27 4.41
N ALA A 65 -4.83 8.84 3.57
CA ALA A 65 -5.76 9.73 2.91
C ALA A 65 -6.67 10.47 3.91
N LEU A 66 -7.19 9.75 4.92
CA LEU A 66 -7.98 10.36 6.01
C LEU A 66 -7.18 11.36 6.82
N SER A 67 -5.93 11.03 7.18
CA SER A 67 -5.04 11.95 7.89
C SER A 67 -4.77 13.21 7.06
N LYS A 68 -4.43 13.05 5.78
CA LYS A 68 -4.14 14.16 4.87
C LYS A 68 -5.36 15.05 4.64
N PHE A 69 -6.53 14.44 4.41
CA PHE A 69 -7.80 15.16 4.34
C PHE A 69 -8.03 16.01 5.61
N SER A 70 -8.01 15.37 6.78
CA SER A 70 -8.31 16.02 8.06
C SER A 70 -7.33 17.14 8.39
N LYS A 71 -6.02 16.91 8.13
CA LYS A 71 -4.98 17.92 8.37
C LYS A 71 -5.18 19.15 7.49
N THR A 72 -5.36 18.91 6.19
CA THR A 72 -5.54 20.01 5.24
C THR A 72 -6.83 20.76 5.50
N PHE A 73 -7.92 20.04 5.81
CA PHE A 73 -9.20 20.63 6.13
C PHE A 73 -9.11 21.51 7.40
N GLY A 74 -8.55 20.96 8.49
CA GLY A 74 -8.41 21.73 9.73
C GLY A 74 -7.55 22.98 9.58
N ILE A 75 -6.43 22.88 8.84
CA ILE A 75 -5.56 24.04 8.58
C ILE A 75 -6.29 25.10 7.74
N LEU A 76 -6.98 24.71 6.68
CA LEU A 76 -7.67 25.66 5.80
C LEU A 76 -8.83 26.34 6.50
N ILE A 77 -9.64 25.59 7.24
CA ILE A 77 -10.76 26.18 8.02
C ILE A 77 -10.24 27.09 9.14
N GLY A 78 -9.21 26.67 9.89
CA GLY A 78 -8.58 27.50 10.91
C GLY A 78 -7.93 28.77 10.35
N ALA A 79 -7.52 28.77 9.08
CA ALA A 79 -7.05 29.96 8.37
C ALA A 79 -8.17 30.82 7.77
N GLY A 80 -9.45 30.47 7.99
CA GLY A 80 -10.62 31.23 7.52
C GLY A 80 -10.98 30.98 6.04
N VAL A 81 -10.44 29.94 5.42
CA VAL A 81 -10.82 29.55 4.06
C VAL A 81 -12.26 28.99 4.07
N SER A 82 -13.05 29.33 3.06
CA SER A 82 -14.41 28.80 2.95
C SER A 82 -14.41 27.27 2.83
N VAL A 83 -15.44 26.61 3.36
CA VAL A 83 -15.54 25.14 3.32
C VAL A 83 -15.47 24.61 1.88
N LEU A 84 -16.13 25.27 0.93
CA LEU A 84 -16.15 24.86 -0.47
C LEU A 84 -14.77 24.99 -1.12
N ASP A 85 -14.06 26.09 -0.87
CA ASP A 85 -12.68 26.27 -1.36
C ASP A 85 -11.73 25.25 -0.73
N ALA A 86 -11.88 25.00 0.59
CA ALA A 86 -11.11 23.97 1.28
C ALA A 86 -11.33 22.59 0.65
N MET A 87 -12.58 22.19 0.41
CA MET A 87 -12.90 20.91 -0.25
C MET A 87 -12.31 20.83 -1.67
N ASN A 88 -12.36 21.90 -2.45
CA ASN A 88 -11.77 21.96 -3.79
C ASN A 88 -10.24 21.82 -3.76
N LEU A 89 -9.58 22.43 -2.78
CA LEU A 89 -8.14 22.29 -2.62
C LEU A 89 -7.75 20.87 -2.17
N ILE A 90 -8.51 20.32 -1.21
CA ILE A 90 -8.27 18.99 -0.69
C ILE A 90 -8.43 17.92 -1.77
N SER A 91 -9.44 18.04 -2.64
CA SER A 91 -9.65 17.09 -3.72
C SER A 91 -8.44 16.94 -4.65
N LYS A 92 -7.63 18.01 -4.79
CA LYS A 92 -6.39 18.04 -5.60
C LYS A 92 -5.17 17.51 -4.86
N VAL A 93 -5.21 17.50 -3.52
CA VAL A 93 -4.07 17.13 -2.66
C VAL A 93 -4.15 15.69 -2.18
N VAL A 94 -5.34 15.11 -2.12
CA VAL A 94 -5.52 13.71 -1.74
C VAL A 94 -4.98 12.80 -2.84
N ASP A 95 -3.98 11.96 -2.50
CA ASP A 95 -3.23 11.12 -3.45
C ASP A 95 -3.99 9.86 -3.90
N ASN A 96 -5.30 9.79 -3.68
CA ASN A 96 -6.10 8.63 -4.03
C ASN A 96 -7.39 9.08 -4.75
N ARG A 97 -7.59 8.53 -5.94
CA ARG A 97 -8.73 8.91 -6.81
C ARG A 97 -10.10 8.58 -6.20
N VAL A 98 -10.17 7.54 -5.36
CA VAL A 98 -11.43 7.18 -4.66
C VAL A 98 -11.81 8.27 -3.67
N PHE A 99 -10.84 8.75 -2.88
CA PHE A 99 -11.05 9.86 -1.95
C PHE A 99 -11.29 11.19 -2.65
N GLU A 100 -10.59 11.47 -3.75
CA GLU A 100 -10.84 12.66 -4.58
C GLU A 100 -12.28 12.72 -5.05
N ILE A 101 -12.81 11.61 -5.59
CA ILE A 101 -14.20 11.52 -6.03
C ILE A 101 -15.16 11.70 -4.84
N ALA A 102 -14.85 11.10 -3.69
CA ALA A 102 -15.65 11.24 -2.47
C ALA A 102 -15.70 12.70 -1.99
N VAL A 103 -14.56 13.38 -1.94
CA VAL A 103 -14.45 14.79 -1.55
C VAL A 103 -15.25 15.68 -2.52
N ASN A 104 -15.11 15.47 -3.83
CA ASN A 104 -15.86 16.22 -4.84
C ASN A 104 -17.38 15.97 -4.75
N LYS A 105 -17.79 14.72 -4.44
CA LYS A 105 -19.20 14.39 -4.21
C LYS A 105 -19.74 15.08 -2.96
N ALA A 106 -18.97 15.11 -1.88
CA ALA A 106 -19.33 15.81 -0.65
C ALA A 106 -19.42 17.33 -0.87
N SER A 107 -18.43 17.92 -1.58
CA SER A 107 -18.42 19.35 -1.91
C SER A 107 -19.70 19.81 -2.61
N LYS A 108 -20.17 19.04 -3.59
CA LYS A 108 -21.43 19.32 -4.28
C LYS A 108 -22.67 19.27 -3.36
N GLN A 109 -22.67 18.39 -2.36
CA GLN A 109 -23.75 18.32 -1.38
C GLN A 109 -23.71 19.49 -0.42
N ILE A 110 -22.51 19.91 0.00
CA ILE A 110 -22.31 21.08 0.87
C ILE A 110 -22.75 22.36 0.13
N GLU A 111 -22.44 22.49 -1.15
CA GLU A 111 -22.92 23.59 -2.01
C GLU A 111 -24.45 23.67 -2.06
N ASN A 112 -25.16 22.53 -1.96
CA ASN A 112 -26.61 22.43 -1.88
C ASN A 112 -27.14 22.56 -0.43
N GLY A 113 -26.31 22.98 0.53
CA GLY A 113 -26.73 23.24 1.91
C GLY A 113 -26.75 22.02 2.83
N VAL A 114 -26.20 20.88 2.41
CA VAL A 114 -26.05 19.72 3.30
C VAL A 114 -24.90 19.95 4.26
N ASN A 115 -25.08 19.61 5.53
CA ASN A 115 -24.02 19.72 6.56
C ASN A 115 -22.78 18.91 6.17
N ILE A 116 -21.59 19.39 6.54
CA ILE A 116 -20.29 18.80 6.17
C ILE A 116 -20.22 17.34 6.59
N SER A 117 -20.53 17.05 7.84
CA SER A 117 -20.52 15.71 8.42
C SER A 117 -21.48 14.75 7.67
N GLN A 118 -22.67 15.23 7.31
CA GLN A 118 -23.64 14.41 6.57
C GLN A 118 -23.22 14.21 5.11
N ALA A 119 -22.68 15.22 4.45
CA ALA A 119 -22.18 15.13 3.07
C ALA A 119 -21.04 14.11 2.96
N LEU A 120 -20.09 14.13 3.90
CA LEU A 120 -18.99 13.16 3.96
C LEU A 120 -19.51 11.74 4.25
N LYS A 121 -20.45 11.60 5.19
CA LYS A 121 -21.08 10.31 5.51
C LYS A 121 -21.73 9.66 4.29
N ASN A 122 -22.41 10.45 3.46
CA ASN A 122 -23.09 9.98 2.24
C ASN A 122 -22.14 9.47 1.15
N THR A 123 -20.83 9.69 1.31
CA THR A 123 -19.83 9.16 0.37
C THR A 123 -19.37 7.76 0.72
N GLU A 124 -19.62 7.27 1.95
CA GLU A 124 -19.24 5.96 2.48
C GLU A 124 -17.72 5.72 2.54
N GLN A 125 -16.90 6.74 2.26
CA GLN A 125 -15.43 6.64 2.32
C GLN A 125 -14.83 7.08 3.65
N PHE A 126 -15.62 7.77 4.47
CA PHE A 126 -15.17 8.33 5.73
C PHE A 126 -15.67 7.50 6.91
N PRO A 127 -14.77 7.02 7.81
CA PRO A 127 -15.14 6.19 8.93
C PRO A 127 -16.06 6.90 9.93
N PRO A 128 -16.90 6.16 10.68
CA PRO A 128 -17.85 6.75 11.64
C PRO A 128 -17.21 7.66 12.69
N ILE A 129 -16.00 7.32 13.15
CA ILE A 129 -15.27 8.13 14.14
C ILE A 129 -14.94 9.52 13.60
N MET A 130 -14.53 9.59 12.33
CA MET A 130 -14.23 10.87 11.68
C MET A 130 -15.49 11.70 11.49
N ILE A 131 -16.56 11.08 11.02
CA ILE A 131 -17.86 11.74 10.87
C ILE A 131 -18.35 12.30 12.20
N GLN A 132 -18.20 11.55 13.29
CA GLN A 132 -18.60 12.02 14.63
C GLN A 132 -17.76 13.20 15.11
N LEU A 133 -16.44 13.19 14.88
CA LEU A 133 -15.57 14.32 15.23
C LEU A 133 -15.95 15.58 14.44
N LEU A 134 -16.12 15.45 13.13
CA LEU A 134 -16.50 16.58 12.28
C LEU A 134 -17.91 17.10 12.61
N LYS A 135 -18.86 16.20 12.92
CA LYS A 135 -20.21 16.59 13.37
C LYS A 135 -20.15 17.41 14.66
N THR A 136 -19.40 16.93 15.66
CA THR A 136 -19.23 17.67 16.92
C THR A 136 -18.57 19.03 16.66
N GLY A 137 -17.55 19.10 15.79
CA GLY A 137 -16.90 20.35 15.42
C GLY A 137 -17.85 21.32 14.69
N GLU A 138 -18.73 20.81 13.85
CA GLU A 138 -19.75 21.57 13.14
C GLU A 138 -20.80 22.16 14.11
N GLU A 139 -21.20 21.37 15.13
CA GLU A 139 -22.16 21.78 16.17
C GLU A 139 -21.57 22.77 17.17
N THR A 140 -20.26 22.66 17.50
CA THR A 140 -19.58 23.52 18.47
C THR A 140 -18.86 24.73 17.87
N GLY A 141 -18.74 24.77 16.54
CA GLY A 141 -17.94 25.78 15.83
C GLY A 141 -16.42 25.55 15.89
N GLU A 142 -15.96 24.39 16.39
CA GLU A 142 -14.52 24.02 16.53
C GLU A 142 -14.11 22.95 15.51
N ILE A 143 -14.64 23.05 14.29
CA ILE A 143 -14.43 22.04 13.26
C ILE A 143 -12.95 21.90 12.84
N ASP A 144 -12.20 23.01 12.85
CA ASP A 144 -10.77 23.08 12.60
C ASP A 144 -9.98 22.26 13.61
N ASN A 145 -10.22 22.49 14.91
CA ASN A 145 -9.57 21.78 16.01
C ASN A 145 -9.88 20.28 16.00
N LEU A 146 -11.14 19.92 15.75
CA LEU A 146 -11.55 18.50 15.71
C LEU A 146 -11.08 17.79 14.45
N ALA A 147 -10.97 18.49 13.32
CA ALA A 147 -10.32 17.96 12.12
C ALA A 147 -8.82 17.68 12.35
N LEU A 148 -8.11 18.59 13.02
CA LEU A 148 -6.69 18.37 13.39
C LEU A 148 -6.53 17.18 14.34
N LYS A 149 -7.41 17.03 15.35
CA LYS A 149 -7.42 15.84 16.21
C LYS A 149 -7.68 14.55 15.44
N ALA A 150 -8.58 14.57 14.45
CA ALA A 150 -8.80 13.45 13.56
C ALA A 150 -7.52 13.13 12.75
N SER A 151 -6.83 14.15 12.24
CA SER A 151 -5.55 13.97 11.54
C SER A 151 -4.50 13.27 12.41
N ASP A 152 -4.32 13.74 13.65
CA ASP A 152 -3.37 13.15 14.59
C ASP A 152 -3.70 11.68 14.90
N PHE A 153 -4.99 11.38 15.07
CA PHE A 153 -5.46 10.01 15.28
C PHE A 153 -5.06 9.11 14.08
N TYR A 154 -5.39 9.51 12.84
CA TYR A 154 -5.08 8.73 11.67
C TYR A 154 -3.58 8.65 11.36
N THR A 155 -2.81 9.71 11.63
CA THR A 155 -1.34 9.67 11.55
C THR A 155 -0.75 8.62 12.49
N LYS A 156 -1.22 8.57 13.74
CA LYS A 156 -0.80 7.54 14.70
C LYS A 156 -1.17 6.14 14.25
N GLN A 157 -2.32 5.96 13.61
CA GLN A 157 -2.71 4.67 13.04
C GLN A 157 -1.76 4.23 11.91
N VAL A 158 -1.40 5.15 11.00
CA VAL A 158 -0.42 4.87 9.94
C VAL A 158 0.92 4.46 10.55
N ASN A 159 1.45 5.26 11.47
CA ASN A 159 2.73 4.98 12.13
C ASN A 159 2.71 3.61 12.82
N SER A 160 1.62 3.30 13.56
CA SER A 160 1.49 1.99 14.22
C SER A 160 1.50 0.81 13.24
N ILE A 161 0.91 0.97 12.04
CA ILE A 161 0.97 -0.08 11.01
C ILE A 161 2.38 -0.22 10.46
N VAL A 162 3.05 0.91 10.18
CA VAL A 162 4.45 0.94 9.69
C VAL A 162 5.39 0.32 10.70
N ASP A 163 5.27 0.65 11.98
CA ASP A 163 6.10 0.10 13.06
C ASP A 163 5.94 -1.42 13.16
N ARG A 164 4.71 -1.92 13.06
CA ARG A 164 4.45 -3.38 13.03
C ARG A 164 5.08 -4.05 11.83
N LEU A 165 5.03 -3.44 10.64
CA LEU A 165 5.68 -3.97 9.44
C LEU A 165 7.19 -4.01 9.62
N THR A 166 7.78 -2.95 10.17
CA THR A 166 9.22 -2.89 10.43
C THR A 166 9.66 -3.98 11.41
N SER A 167 8.87 -4.22 12.47
CA SER A 167 9.16 -5.29 13.43
C SER A 167 9.08 -6.70 12.85
N LEU A 168 8.36 -6.89 11.74
CA LEU A 168 8.31 -8.19 11.04
C LEU A 168 9.51 -8.41 10.11
N ILE A 169 10.25 -7.36 9.75
CA ILE A 169 11.41 -7.48 8.85
C ILE A 169 12.54 -8.27 9.52
N GLU A 170 12.78 -8.06 10.81
CA GLU A 170 13.85 -8.73 11.54
C GLU A 170 13.70 -10.27 11.56
N PRO A 171 12.55 -10.85 11.99
CA PRO A 171 12.33 -12.29 11.91
C PRO A 171 12.39 -12.82 10.47
N LEU A 172 11.89 -12.07 9.50
CA LEU A 172 11.91 -12.47 8.10
C LEU A 172 13.35 -12.55 7.55
N LEU A 173 14.22 -11.60 7.92
CA LEU A 173 15.63 -11.62 7.55
C LEU A 173 16.36 -12.81 8.17
N ILE A 174 16.09 -13.12 9.45
CA ILE A 174 16.69 -14.29 10.13
C ILE A 174 16.30 -15.58 9.40
N VAL A 175 15.01 -15.74 9.07
CA VAL A 175 14.52 -16.91 8.32
C VAL A 175 15.13 -16.97 6.93
N ALA A 176 15.19 -15.85 6.21
CA ALA A 176 15.77 -15.79 4.87
C ALA A 176 17.25 -16.19 4.87
N VAL A 177 18.03 -15.64 5.79
CA VAL A 177 19.45 -16.00 5.96
C VAL A 177 19.61 -17.47 6.35
N GLY A 178 18.79 -17.97 7.28
CA GLY A 178 18.79 -19.38 7.68
C GLY A 178 18.49 -20.34 6.52
N VAL A 179 17.53 -20.00 5.67
CA VAL A 179 17.21 -20.77 4.45
C VAL A 179 18.40 -20.77 3.48
N VAL A 180 19.01 -19.61 3.23
CA VAL A 180 20.18 -19.51 2.32
C VAL A 180 21.34 -20.36 2.83
N ILE A 181 21.67 -20.24 4.12
CA ILE A 181 22.74 -21.05 4.75
C ILE A 181 22.38 -22.53 4.69
N GLY A 182 21.14 -22.90 5.00
CA GLY A 182 20.66 -24.28 4.91
C GLY A 182 20.82 -24.88 3.51
N ILE A 183 20.46 -24.13 2.46
CA ILE A 183 20.67 -24.55 1.07
C ILE A 183 22.16 -24.75 0.76
N ILE A 184 23.01 -23.81 1.16
CA ILE A 184 24.47 -23.91 0.93
C ILE A 184 25.03 -25.17 1.61
N VAL A 185 24.65 -25.42 2.87
CA VAL A 185 25.08 -26.61 3.63
C VAL A 185 24.63 -27.87 2.92
N ILE A 186 23.35 -27.97 2.55
CA ILE A 186 22.82 -29.16 1.85
C ILE A 186 23.56 -29.39 0.54
N VAL A 187 23.73 -28.37 -0.29
CA VAL A 187 24.41 -28.47 -1.59
C VAL A 187 25.87 -28.88 -1.44
N THR A 188 26.53 -28.42 -0.37
CA THR A 188 27.94 -28.73 -0.12
C THR A 188 28.14 -30.15 0.45
N TYR A 189 27.27 -30.58 1.37
CA TYR A 189 27.43 -31.87 2.04
C TYR A 189 26.81 -33.04 1.28
N LEU A 190 25.78 -32.83 0.45
CA LEU A 190 25.11 -33.88 -0.30
C LEU A 190 26.08 -34.68 -1.21
N PRO A 191 27.02 -34.05 -1.97
CA PRO A 191 28.04 -34.80 -2.73
C PRO A 191 28.98 -35.61 -1.87
N ILE A 192 29.34 -35.11 -0.69
CA ILE A 192 30.29 -35.80 0.22
C ILE A 192 29.68 -37.12 0.74
N PHE A 193 28.37 -37.10 1.06
CA PHE A 193 27.69 -38.32 1.48
C PHE A 193 27.45 -39.32 0.32
N SER A 194 27.23 -38.85 -0.90
CA SER A 194 27.04 -39.72 -2.07
C SER A 194 28.34 -40.44 -2.44
N PHE A 195 29.51 -39.81 -2.36
CA PHE A 195 30.80 -40.44 -2.58
C PHE A 195 31.15 -41.49 -1.50
N GLY A 196 30.72 -41.28 -0.23
CA GLY A 196 30.92 -42.24 0.85
C GLY A 196 30.16 -43.55 0.66
N THR A 197 28.96 -43.50 0.07
CA THR A 197 28.14 -44.69 -0.20
C THR A 197 28.60 -45.51 -1.39
N GLU A 198 29.20 -44.87 -2.42
CA GLU A 198 29.79 -45.59 -3.58
C GLU A 198 31.07 -46.35 -3.19
N MET A 199 31.88 -45.82 -2.26
CA MET A 199 33.07 -46.56 -1.78
C MET A 199 32.72 -47.81 -0.96
N MET A 200 31.59 -47.81 -0.22
CA MET A 200 31.14 -48.98 0.55
C MET A 200 30.51 -50.10 -0.28
N GLN A 201 30.02 -49.78 -1.50
CA GLN A 201 29.43 -50.79 -2.40
C GLN A 201 30.47 -51.51 -3.30
N ASN A 202 31.71 -51.00 -3.40
CA ASN A 202 32.77 -51.55 -4.24
C ASN A 202 33.83 -52.32 -3.45
N THR A 203 33.58 -52.64 -2.16
CA THR A 203 34.42 -53.53 -1.34
C THR A 203 33.64 -54.78 -0.99
#